data_c158cea4cf7603bcb9cd4bc81c6d22ec
#
_entry.id   c158cea4cf7603bcb9cd4bc81c6d22ec
#
_cell.length_a   1.000
_cell.length_b   1.000
_cell.length_c   1.000
_cell.angle_alpha   90.00
_cell.angle_beta   90.00
_cell.angle_gamma   90.00
#
_symmetry.space_group_name_H-M   'P 1'
#
loop_
_entity.id
_entity.type
_entity.pdbx_description
1 polymer ?
#
loop_
_entity_poly.entity_id
_entity_poly.type
_entity_poly.pdbx_seq_one_letter_code
_entity_poly.pdbx_strand_id
1 'polypeptide(L)'
;TGFNFATYNDWTKSVQRKYEAKYGRIKTTYMTSDKVPAHYCIGPARVVDVTHRVGTTDPKSWPASPAIRVEDVQAHEKLYGPIKAGEVVIFHSGHTDAHFREYQRGVEDPNTAAPLNGHTEGWPAPTPETINYVIDKGVKCIATDGPSMGSVNPEEAVMTHWAAASREVPFVEFLTNAGSLPASGGFFIF
;
A
#
# COMPACT_ATOMS: atom_id res chain seq x y z
N THR A 1 5.64 28.46 5.61
CA THR A 1 6.84 27.62 5.65
C THR A 1 7.00 26.96 4.31
N GLY A 2 7.96 27.41 3.48
CA GLY A 2 8.18 26.89 2.14
C GLY A 2 8.69 25.45 2.17
N PHE A 3 8.17 24.60 1.29
CA PHE A 3 8.64 23.25 1.09
C PHE A 3 10.07 23.29 0.50
N ASN A 4 11.03 22.68 1.19
CA ASN A 4 12.41 22.64 0.73
C ASN A 4 12.73 21.31 0.05
N PHE A 5 12.75 21.29 -1.27
CA PHE A 5 13.03 20.11 -2.07
C PHE A 5 14.38 19.44 -1.76
N ALA A 6 15.43 20.22 -1.47
CA ALA A 6 16.74 19.66 -1.14
C ALA A 6 16.68 18.85 0.16
N THR A 7 16.09 19.41 1.20
CA THR A 7 15.92 18.74 2.50
C THR A 7 15.03 17.51 2.39
N TYR A 8 13.95 17.57 1.61
CA TYR A 8 13.08 16.43 1.36
C TYR A 8 13.83 15.30 0.63
N ASN A 9 14.60 15.64 -0.40
CA ASN A 9 15.39 14.64 -1.13
C ASN A 9 16.45 13.97 -0.23
N ASP A 10 17.12 14.73 0.63
CA ASP A 10 18.11 14.16 1.53
C ASP A 10 17.47 13.27 2.60
N TRP A 11 16.33 13.68 3.12
CA TRP A 11 15.55 12.86 4.04
C TRP A 11 15.08 11.56 3.36
N THR A 12 14.47 11.64 2.18
CA THR A 12 14.02 10.46 1.41
C THR A 12 15.18 9.50 1.14
N LYS A 13 16.34 10.02 0.71
CA LYS A 13 17.55 9.21 0.52
C LYS A 13 18.04 8.57 1.83
N SER A 14 17.88 9.24 2.96
CA SER A 14 18.24 8.65 4.26
C SER A 14 17.34 7.46 4.62
N VAL A 15 16.03 7.56 4.35
CA VAL A 15 15.07 6.48 4.56
C VAL A 15 15.35 5.31 3.60
N GLN A 16 15.65 5.60 2.33
CA GLN A 16 16.07 4.57 1.37
C GLN A 16 17.31 3.81 1.85
N ARG A 17 18.33 4.51 2.37
CA ARG A 17 19.51 3.86 2.97
C ARG A 17 19.16 2.99 4.17
N LYS A 18 18.22 3.40 5.02
CA LYS A 18 17.73 2.57 6.13
C LYS A 18 17.05 1.30 5.61
N TYR A 19 16.23 1.42 4.57
CA TYR A 19 15.63 0.28 3.90
C TYR A 19 16.70 -0.66 3.34
N GLU A 20 17.65 -0.14 2.58
CA GLU A 20 18.74 -0.93 1.97
C GLU A 20 19.61 -1.62 3.02
N ALA A 21 19.85 -0.98 4.17
CA ALA A 21 20.59 -1.59 5.28
C ALA A 21 19.86 -2.80 5.90
N LYS A 22 18.53 -2.75 5.91
CA LYS A 22 17.69 -3.82 6.50
C LYS A 22 17.40 -4.96 5.52
N TYR A 23 17.12 -4.63 4.25
CA TYR A 23 16.62 -5.58 3.26
C TYR A 23 17.59 -5.85 2.11
N GLY A 24 18.72 -5.20 2.11
CA GLY A 24 19.71 -5.28 1.03
C GLY A 24 19.49 -4.25 -0.07
N ARG A 25 20.55 -3.97 -0.80
CA ARG A 25 20.51 -3.06 -1.94
C ARG A 25 19.90 -3.74 -3.16
N ILE A 26 18.90 -3.11 -3.76
CA ILE A 26 18.23 -3.60 -4.95
C ILE A 26 18.69 -2.76 -6.15
N LYS A 27 19.04 -3.43 -7.24
CA LYS A 27 19.25 -2.75 -8.52
C LYS A 27 17.91 -2.41 -9.12
N THR A 28 17.66 -1.13 -9.37
CA THR A 28 16.52 -0.67 -10.16
C THR A 28 17.00 -0.15 -11.51
N THR A 29 16.21 -0.35 -12.56
CA THR A 29 16.46 0.22 -13.88
C THR A 29 15.91 1.64 -13.98
N TYR A 30 15.26 2.16 -12.93
CA TYR A 30 14.55 3.43 -12.92
C TYR A 30 13.48 3.50 -14.02
N MET A 31 12.70 2.44 -14.12
CA MET A 31 11.60 2.36 -15.08
C MET A 31 10.60 3.48 -14.80
N THR A 32 10.36 4.30 -15.81
CA THR A 32 9.36 5.37 -15.77
C THR A 32 7.98 4.82 -16.12
N SER A 33 6.91 5.51 -15.70
CA SER A 33 5.52 5.04 -15.87
C SER A 33 5.14 4.76 -17.33
N ASP A 34 5.72 5.51 -18.27
CA ASP A 34 5.54 5.29 -19.73
C ASP A 34 6.18 3.99 -20.24
N LYS A 35 7.05 3.38 -19.46
CA LYS A 35 7.74 2.11 -19.78
C LYS A 35 7.21 0.91 -19.02
N VAL A 36 6.25 1.11 -18.10
CA VAL A 36 5.60 0.00 -17.42
C VAL A 36 4.86 -0.87 -18.43
N PRO A 37 5.20 -2.16 -18.56
CA PRO A 37 4.50 -3.03 -19.50
C PRO A 37 3.02 -3.14 -19.13
N ALA A 38 2.11 -3.01 -20.09
CA ALA A 38 0.67 -3.06 -19.84
C ALA A 38 0.23 -4.32 -19.07
N HIS A 39 0.88 -5.46 -19.30
CA HIS A 39 0.57 -6.70 -18.60
C HIS A 39 0.97 -6.71 -17.11
N TYR A 40 1.64 -5.66 -16.60
CA TYR A 40 1.91 -5.56 -15.15
C TYR A 40 0.64 -5.25 -14.37
N CYS A 41 -0.24 -4.44 -14.94
CA CYS A 41 -1.50 -4.05 -14.30
C CYS A 41 -2.71 -4.84 -14.84
N ILE A 42 -2.47 -5.97 -15.52
CA ILE A 42 -3.52 -6.83 -16.08
C ILE A 42 -3.24 -8.27 -15.67
N GLY A 43 -4.17 -8.90 -14.95
CA GLY A 43 -3.99 -10.29 -14.54
C GLY A 43 -5.03 -10.82 -13.56
N PRO A 44 -4.94 -12.13 -13.23
CA PRO A 44 -5.73 -12.70 -12.16
C PRO A 44 -5.49 -11.97 -10.86
N ALA A 45 -6.53 -11.75 -10.06
CA ALA A 45 -6.48 -10.98 -8.83
C ALA A 45 -6.70 -11.84 -7.59
N ARG A 46 -6.01 -11.48 -6.53
CA ARG A 46 -6.19 -11.96 -5.15
C ARG A 46 -6.61 -10.80 -4.28
N VAL A 47 -7.75 -10.90 -3.62
CA VAL A 47 -8.21 -9.90 -2.66
C VAL A 47 -7.91 -10.40 -1.25
N VAL A 48 -6.89 -9.84 -0.64
CA VAL A 48 -6.51 -10.11 0.75
C VAL A 48 -7.36 -9.22 1.64
N ASP A 49 -8.34 -9.81 2.32
CA ASP A 49 -9.20 -9.10 3.26
C ASP A 49 -8.43 -8.79 4.54
N VAL A 50 -8.29 -7.50 4.81
CA VAL A 50 -7.63 -6.94 6.00
C VAL A 50 -8.57 -6.04 6.82
N THR A 51 -9.87 -6.18 6.64
CA THR A 51 -10.89 -5.41 7.39
C THR A 51 -10.76 -5.58 8.90
N HIS A 52 -10.29 -6.74 9.35
CA HIS A 52 -10.01 -7.01 10.76
C HIS A 52 -8.89 -6.15 11.37
N ARG A 53 -8.12 -5.44 10.56
CA ARG A 53 -7.09 -4.50 11.01
C ARG A 53 -7.65 -3.11 11.34
N VAL A 54 -8.82 -2.76 10.81
CA VAL A 54 -9.48 -1.48 11.07
C VAL A 54 -9.86 -1.38 12.55
N GLY A 55 -9.59 -0.24 13.18
CA GLY A 55 -9.90 0.02 14.58
C GLY A 55 -8.92 -0.62 15.58
N THR A 56 -7.72 -1.01 15.14
CA THR A 56 -6.76 -1.72 16.02
C THR A 56 -5.65 -0.85 16.59
N THR A 57 -5.55 0.44 16.21
CA THR A 57 -4.54 1.35 16.79
C THR A 57 -5.08 2.08 18.01
N ASP A 58 -4.19 2.37 18.96
CA ASP A 58 -4.56 3.20 20.12
C ASP A 58 -4.71 4.67 19.68
N PRO A 59 -5.86 5.33 19.93
CA PRO A 59 -6.05 6.76 19.61
C PRO A 59 -4.97 7.69 20.20
N LYS A 60 -4.34 7.29 21.28
CA LYS A 60 -3.24 8.07 21.88
C LYS A 60 -1.95 8.04 21.03
N SER A 61 -1.85 7.10 20.11
CA SER A 61 -0.71 6.96 19.20
C SER A 61 -0.91 7.64 17.85
N TRP A 62 -2.10 8.21 17.58
CA TRP A 62 -2.37 8.85 16.30
C TRP A 62 -1.50 10.10 16.04
N PRO A 63 -1.09 10.34 14.80
CA PRO A 63 -1.43 9.59 13.58
C PRO A 63 -0.73 8.23 13.49
N ALA A 64 -1.49 7.17 13.35
CA ALA A 64 -1.00 5.80 13.21
C ALA A 64 -1.90 4.98 12.26
N SER A 65 -1.30 4.12 11.47
CA SER A 65 -1.99 3.18 10.59
C SER A 65 -1.91 1.75 11.14
N PRO A 66 -3.00 0.98 11.07
CA PRO A 66 -2.92 -0.46 11.29
C PRO A 66 -1.96 -1.12 10.29
N ALA A 67 -1.07 -1.96 10.76
CA ALA A 67 -0.11 -2.63 9.91
C ALA A 67 -0.71 -3.91 9.29
N ILE A 68 -0.69 -4.00 7.96
CA ILE A 68 -0.92 -5.26 7.24
C ILE A 68 0.39 -6.03 7.23
N ARG A 69 0.38 -7.23 7.78
CA ARG A 69 1.57 -8.04 8.00
C ARG A 69 1.63 -9.25 7.07
N VAL A 70 2.78 -9.90 7.01
CA VAL A 70 2.97 -11.14 6.25
C VAL A 70 1.96 -12.20 6.65
N GLU A 71 1.61 -12.28 7.93
CA GLU A 71 0.66 -13.24 8.47
C GLU A 71 -0.74 -13.08 7.87
N ASP A 72 -1.16 -11.87 7.50
CA ASP A 72 -2.46 -11.61 6.85
C ASP A 72 -2.48 -12.24 5.45
N VAL A 73 -1.38 -12.09 4.72
CA VAL A 73 -1.22 -12.69 3.40
C VAL A 73 -1.15 -14.22 3.51
N GLN A 74 -0.42 -14.75 4.47
CA GLN A 74 -0.32 -16.19 4.71
C GLN A 74 -1.66 -16.79 5.13
N ALA A 75 -2.45 -16.08 5.94
CA ALA A 75 -3.80 -16.51 6.30
C ALA A 75 -4.70 -16.60 5.06
N HIS A 76 -4.63 -15.62 4.16
CA HIS A 76 -5.32 -15.67 2.87
C HIS A 76 -4.86 -16.88 2.03
N GLU A 77 -3.55 -17.11 1.92
CA GLU A 77 -3.00 -18.22 1.15
C GLU A 77 -3.42 -19.59 1.69
N LYS A 78 -3.56 -19.70 3.01
CA LYS A 78 -4.04 -20.94 3.66
C LYS A 78 -5.46 -21.29 3.24
N LEU A 79 -6.32 -20.30 3.00
CA LEU A 79 -7.72 -20.47 2.64
C LEU A 79 -7.92 -20.66 1.14
N TYR A 80 -7.17 -19.91 0.32
CA TYR A 80 -7.41 -19.78 -1.13
C TYR A 80 -6.26 -20.27 -1.99
N GLY A 81 -5.26 -20.90 -1.37
CA GLY A 81 -4.06 -21.39 -2.04
C GLY A 81 -3.00 -20.29 -2.27
N PRO A 82 -1.77 -20.68 -2.59
CA PRO A 82 -0.63 -19.76 -2.69
C PRO A 82 -0.84 -18.73 -3.79
N ILE A 83 -0.38 -17.51 -3.52
CA ILE A 83 -0.26 -16.45 -4.53
C ILE A 83 0.76 -16.89 -5.58
N LYS A 84 0.44 -16.68 -6.85
CA LYS A 84 1.25 -17.12 -7.99
C LYS A 84 1.89 -15.94 -8.71
N ALA A 85 2.98 -16.20 -9.40
CA ALA A 85 3.63 -15.23 -10.26
C ALA A 85 2.65 -14.68 -11.33
N GLY A 86 2.68 -13.36 -11.53
CA GLY A 86 1.80 -12.67 -12.47
C GLY A 86 0.40 -12.34 -11.94
N GLU A 87 0.03 -12.77 -10.73
CA GLU A 87 -1.20 -12.32 -10.08
C GLU A 87 -1.05 -10.86 -9.60
N VAL A 88 -2.18 -10.17 -9.48
CA VAL A 88 -2.31 -8.86 -8.82
C VAL A 88 -2.84 -9.10 -7.41
N VAL A 89 -2.20 -8.49 -6.42
CA VAL A 89 -2.65 -8.55 -5.01
C VAL A 89 -3.34 -7.26 -4.65
N ILE A 90 -4.56 -7.36 -4.13
CA ILE A 90 -5.39 -6.24 -3.66
C ILE A 90 -5.55 -6.37 -2.16
N PHE A 91 -5.12 -5.38 -1.40
CA PHE A 91 -5.44 -5.27 0.03
C PHE A 91 -6.77 -4.56 0.18
N HIS A 92 -7.73 -5.23 0.81
CA HIS A 92 -9.08 -4.71 1.04
C HIS A 92 -9.32 -4.44 2.52
N SER A 93 -9.47 -3.17 2.87
CA SER A 93 -9.81 -2.70 4.21
C SER A 93 -11.20 -2.07 4.31
N GLY A 94 -11.78 -1.66 3.18
CA GLY A 94 -13.02 -0.88 3.11
C GLY A 94 -12.82 0.61 3.40
N HIS A 95 -11.57 1.09 3.52
CA HIS A 95 -11.30 2.46 3.95
C HIS A 95 -11.90 3.50 3.01
N THR A 96 -11.60 3.42 1.71
CA THR A 96 -12.11 4.40 0.73
C THR A 96 -13.63 4.34 0.64
N ASP A 97 -14.24 3.17 0.62
CA ASP A 97 -15.71 3.04 0.57
C ASP A 97 -16.39 3.64 1.81
N ALA A 98 -15.76 3.53 2.98
CA ALA A 98 -16.29 4.08 4.22
C ALA A 98 -16.09 5.60 4.34
N HIS A 99 -14.99 6.14 3.85
CA HIS A 99 -14.53 7.49 4.19
C HIS A 99 -14.52 8.47 3.02
N PHE A 100 -14.47 8.02 1.77
CA PHE A 100 -14.49 8.93 0.62
C PHE A 100 -15.80 9.72 0.58
N ARG A 101 -15.68 11.04 0.46
CA ARG A 101 -16.81 11.97 0.38
C ARG A 101 -16.53 13.01 -0.69
N GLU A 102 -17.60 13.58 -1.24
CA GLU A 102 -17.49 14.73 -2.12
C GLU A 102 -16.81 15.89 -1.39
N TYR A 103 -15.89 16.56 -2.08
CA TYR A 103 -15.15 17.69 -1.51
C TYR A 103 -16.09 18.81 -1.06
N GLN A 104 -15.95 19.23 0.19
CA GLN A 104 -16.66 20.37 0.77
C GLN A 104 -15.64 21.37 1.34
N ARG A 105 -15.70 22.61 0.86
CA ARG A 105 -14.77 23.66 1.30
C ARG A 105 -14.89 23.90 2.82
N GLY A 106 -13.74 23.83 3.50
CA GLY A 106 -13.66 24.04 4.96
C GLY A 106 -14.04 22.83 5.80
N VAL A 107 -14.38 21.71 5.18
CA VAL A 107 -14.59 20.42 5.86
C VAL A 107 -13.34 19.56 5.68
N GLU A 108 -12.85 19.00 6.78
CA GLU A 108 -11.71 18.09 6.74
C GLU A 108 -12.11 16.79 6.03
N ASP A 109 -11.28 16.37 5.07
CA ASP A 109 -11.51 15.12 4.36
C ASP A 109 -11.27 13.91 5.27
N PRO A 110 -12.28 13.07 5.53
CA PRO A 110 -12.15 11.92 6.41
C PRO A 110 -11.31 10.79 5.82
N ASN A 111 -11.12 10.78 4.49
CA ASN A 111 -10.37 9.72 3.82
C ASN A 111 -8.85 9.88 3.96
N THR A 112 -8.36 11.12 3.93
CA THR A 112 -6.92 11.41 3.97
C THR A 112 -6.52 12.42 5.04
N ALA A 113 -7.17 13.60 5.09
CA ALA A 113 -6.72 14.68 5.94
C ALA A 113 -6.89 14.36 7.43
N ALA A 114 -8.03 13.81 7.84
CA ALA A 114 -8.28 13.49 9.23
C ALA A 114 -7.30 12.43 9.78
N PRO A 115 -7.00 11.32 9.06
CA PRO A 115 -5.95 10.39 9.45
C PRO A 115 -4.55 11.02 9.53
N LEU A 116 -4.17 11.82 8.53
CA LEU A 116 -2.85 12.45 8.49
C LEU A 116 -2.65 13.50 9.60
N ASN A 117 -3.73 14.16 10.01
CA ASN A 117 -3.72 15.12 11.12
C ASN A 117 -3.87 14.44 12.50
N GLY A 118 -4.05 13.12 12.56
CA GLY A 118 -4.19 12.37 13.79
C GLY A 118 -5.56 12.54 14.47
N HIS A 119 -6.58 12.94 13.72
CA HIS A 119 -7.96 13.08 14.22
C HIS A 119 -8.73 11.76 14.15
N THR A 120 -8.28 10.84 13.30
CA THR A 120 -8.81 9.47 13.17
C THR A 120 -7.67 8.48 12.97
N GLU A 121 -7.99 7.18 13.10
CA GLU A 121 -7.08 6.11 12.70
C GLU A 121 -6.70 6.24 11.23
N GLY A 122 -5.45 5.95 10.91
CA GLY A 122 -4.99 5.83 9.52
C GLY A 122 -5.55 4.58 8.83
N TRP A 123 -5.53 4.57 7.51
CA TRP A 123 -5.89 3.38 6.72
C TRP A 123 -4.93 2.23 7.00
N PRO A 124 -5.38 0.96 6.95
CA PRO A 124 -4.48 -0.18 7.00
C PRO A 124 -3.47 -0.16 5.87
N ALA A 125 -2.19 -0.30 6.19
CA ALA A 125 -1.10 -0.20 5.24
C ALA A 125 -0.12 -1.37 5.39
N PRO A 126 0.37 -1.97 4.28
CA PRO A 126 1.33 -3.05 4.34
C PRO A 126 2.70 -2.57 4.81
N THR A 127 3.35 -3.39 5.62
CA THR A 127 4.75 -3.16 5.99
C THR A 127 5.68 -3.43 4.79
N PRO A 128 6.91 -2.88 4.78
CA PRO A 128 7.89 -3.21 3.76
C PRO A 128 8.15 -4.71 3.62
N GLU A 129 8.12 -5.44 4.74
CA GLU A 129 8.25 -6.91 4.76
C GLU A 129 7.12 -7.59 3.99
N THR A 130 5.89 -7.11 4.18
CA THR A 130 4.70 -7.64 3.50
C THR A 130 4.79 -7.41 2.00
N ILE A 131 5.22 -6.22 1.58
CA ILE A 131 5.46 -5.90 0.17
C ILE A 131 6.55 -6.81 -0.41
N ASN A 132 7.68 -6.96 0.28
CA ASN A 132 8.74 -7.86 -0.15
C ASN A 132 8.26 -9.30 -0.30
N TYR A 133 7.51 -9.81 0.69
CA TYR A 133 6.95 -11.16 0.66
C TYR A 133 6.05 -11.40 -0.56
N VAL A 134 5.19 -10.45 -0.87
CA VAL A 134 4.28 -10.52 -2.03
C VAL A 134 5.06 -10.47 -3.35
N ILE A 135 6.02 -9.55 -3.47
CA ILE A 135 6.84 -9.41 -4.68
C ILE A 135 7.73 -10.64 -4.91
N ASP A 136 8.27 -11.25 -3.85
CA ASP A 136 9.09 -12.46 -3.95
C ASP A 136 8.32 -13.66 -4.54
N LYS A 137 6.98 -13.62 -4.52
CA LYS A 137 6.12 -14.60 -5.21
C LYS A 137 5.94 -14.32 -6.71
N GLY A 138 6.51 -13.23 -7.21
CA GLY A 138 6.44 -12.85 -8.63
C GLY A 138 5.19 -12.02 -8.99
N VAL A 139 4.54 -11.42 -8.00
CA VAL A 139 3.46 -10.44 -8.21
C VAL A 139 4.00 -9.24 -8.98
N LYS A 140 3.22 -8.73 -9.95
CA LYS A 140 3.61 -7.64 -10.85
C LYS A 140 2.91 -6.32 -10.58
N CYS A 141 1.84 -6.33 -9.79
CA CYS A 141 1.10 -5.15 -9.38
C CYS A 141 0.48 -5.40 -8.01
N ILE A 142 0.48 -4.38 -7.16
CA ILE A 142 -0.16 -4.44 -5.85
C ILE A 142 -1.13 -3.27 -5.76
N ALA A 143 -2.33 -3.53 -5.28
CA ALA A 143 -3.39 -2.54 -5.17
C ALA A 143 -3.94 -2.45 -3.74
N THR A 144 -4.56 -1.33 -3.40
CA THR A 144 -5.22 -1.10 -2.11
C THR A 144 -6.44 -0.20 -2.26
N ASP A 145 -7.41 -0.39 -1.38
CA ASP A 145 -8.51 0.55 -1.19
C ASP A 145 -8.20 1.66 -0.17
N GLY A 146 -6.98 1.71 0.32
CA GLY A 146 -6.48 2.88 1.05
C GLY A 146 -6.06 4.01 0.11
N PRO A 147 -5.99 5.26 0.60
CA PRO A 147 -5.56 6.41 -0.20
C PRO A 147 -4.05 6.38 -0.51
N SER A 148 -3.30 5.54 0.16
CA SER A 148 -1.90 5.24 -0.13
C SER A 148 -1.56 3.81 0.29
N MET A 149 -0.61 3.19 -0.41
CA MET A 149 0.01 1.95 0.02
C MET A 149 0.90 2.14 1.25
N GLY A 150 1.43 3.35 1.43
CA GLY A 150 2.18 3.72 2.63
C GLY A 150 1.27 4.09 3.79
N SER A 151 1.75 3.89 5.02
CA SER A 151 1.07 4.30 6.24
C SER A 151 1.06 5.82 6.41
N VAL A 152 0.30 6.33 7.39
CA VAL A 152 0.34 7.75 7.78
C VAL A 152 1.69 8.18 8.38
N ASN A 153 2.55 7.21 8.77
CA ASN A 153 3.92 7.50 9.17
C ASN A 153 4.80 7.72 7.94
N PRO A 154 5.40 8.91 7.76
CA PRO A 154 6.14 9.24 6.54
C PRO A 154 7.36 8.33 6.27
N GLU A 155 8.07 7.91 7.31
CA GLU A 155 9.25 7.05 7.15
C GLU A 155 8.84 5.65 6.68
N GLU A 156 7.82 5.07 7.31
CA GLU A 156 7.26 3.76 6.90
C GLU A 156 6.68 3.83 5.48
N ALA A 157 5.96 4.92 5.16
CA ALA A 157 5.40 5.13 3.84
C ALA A 157 6.48 5.10 2.75
N VAL A 158 7.58 5.84 2.95
CA VAL A 158 8.70 5.84 2.00
C VAL A 158 9.34 4.46 1.89
N MET A 159 9.51 3.74 3.01
CA MET A 159 10.06 2.38 2.98
C MET A 159 9.17 1.41 2.20
N THR A 160 7.85 1.48 2.41
CA THR A 160 6.86 0.65 1.70
C THR A 160 6.88 0.94 0.20
N HIS A 161 6.85 2.22 -0.19
CA HIS A 161 6.95 2.60 -1.60
C HIS A 161 8.28 2.18 -2.23
N TRP A 162 9.39 2.33 -1.49
CA TRP A 162 10.70 1.93 -1.99
C TRP A 162 10.81 0.41 -2.18
N ALA A 163 10.17 -0.38 -1.31
CA ALA A 163 10.13 -1.84 -1.45
C ALA A 163 9.59 -2.29 -2.82
N ALA A 164 8.56 -1.61 -3.33
CA ALA A 164 7.99 -1.92 -4.64
C ALA A 164 8.69 -1.16 -5.79
N ALA A 165 8.88 0.15 -5.65
CA ALA A 165 9.46 0.97 -6.71
C ALA A 165 10.89 0.53 -7.09
N SER A 166 11.70 0.12 -6.11
CA SER A 166 13.04 -0.41 -6.37
C SER A 166 13.04 -1.75 -7.12
N ARG A 167 11.92 -2.46 -7.12
CA ARG A 167 11.69 -3.72 -7.84
C ARG A 167 10.78 -3.55 -9.06
N GLU A 168 10.46 -2.28 -9.40
CA GLU A 168 9.65 -1.94 -10.58
C GLU A 168 8.24 -2.52 -10.56
N VAL A 169 7.66 -2.65 -9.35
CA VAL A 169 6.29 -3.09 -9.14
C VAL A 169 5.40 -1.88 -8.90
N PRO A 170 4.44 -1.58 -9.80
CA PRO A 170 3.52 -0.46 -9.62
C PRO A 170 2.52 -0.72 -8.49
N PHE A 171 2.12 0.38 -7.85
CA PHE A 171 0.99 0.43 -6.93
C PHE A 171 -0.23 1.05 -7.60
N VAL A 172 -1.40 0.54 -7.27
CA VAL A 172 -2.71 1.12 -7.59
C VAL A 172 -3.43 1.41 -6.29
N GLU A 173 -3.79 2.66 -6.08
CA GLU A 173 -4.33 3.16 -4.82
C GLU A 173 -5.75 3.71 -5.03
N PHE A 174 -6.50 3.95 -3.94
CA PHE A 174 -7.85 4.49 -4.00
C PHE A 174 -8.89 3.58 -4.68
N LEU A 175 -8.75 2.27 -4.60
CA LEU A 175 -9.79 1.39 -5.12
C LEU A 175 -11.09 1.57 -4.35
N THR A 176 -12.19 1.40 -5.06
CA THR A 176 -13.55 1.31 -4.49
C THR A 176 -14.15 -0.05 -4.80
N ASN A 177 -15.14 -0.48 -4.00
CA ASN A 177 -15.85 -1.76 -4.21
C ASN A 177 -14.95 -3.01 -4.18
N ALA A 178 -13.75 -2.92 -3.63
CA ALA A 178 -12.85 -4.08 -3.57
C ALA A 178 -13.46 -5.27 -2.82
N GLY A 179 -14.30 -5.01 -1.81
CA GLY A 179 -15.01 -6.04 -1.05
C GLY A 179 -16.10 -6.80 -1.83
N SER A 180 -16.49 -6.34 -3.01
CA SER A 180 -17.42 -7.07 -3.89
C SER A 180 -16.73 -8.12 -4.76
N LEU A 181 -15.39 -8.10 -4.82
CA LEU A 181 -14.61 -9.05 -5.59
C LEU A 181 -14.44 -10.37 -4.83
N PRO A 182 -14.35 -11.50 -5.55
CA PRO A 182 -14.00 -12.76 -4.91
C PRO A 182 -12.57 -12.73 -4.37
N ALA A 183 -12.33 -13.37 -3.22
CA ALA A 183 -11.00 -13.46 -2.62
C ALA A 183 -9.96 -14.08 -3.56
N SER A 184 -10.39 -14.92 -4.50
CA SER A 184 -9.57 -15.57 -5.53
C SER A 184 -10.40 -15.81 -6.79
N GLY A 185 -9.75 -15.79 -7.96
CA GLY A 185 -10.42 -16.01 -9.25
C GLY A 185 -11.00 -14.75 -9.89
N GLY A 186 -10.82 -13.58 -9.28
CA GLY A 186 -11.08 -12.30 -9.93
C GLY A 186 -10.06 -12.00 -11.02
N PHE A 187 -10.35 -10.97 -11.82
CA PHE A 187 -9.43 -10.45 -12.84
C PHE A 187 -9.33 -8.93 -12.73
N PHE A 188 -8.11 -8.40 -12.72
CA PHE A 188 -7.82 -6.99 -12.55
C PHE A 188 -7.31 -6.39 -13.86
N ILE A 189 -7.81 -5.22 -14.20
CA ILE A 189 -7.37 -4.41 -15.34
C ILE A 189 -7.30 -2.96 -14.86
N PHE A 190 -6.13 -2.35 -15.01
CA PHE A 190 -5.90 -0.95 -14.66
C PHE A 190 -5.23 -0.21 -15.81
#